data_4eef9013605b9a22c9abc6fa67c6efd8
#
_entry.id   4eef9013605b9a22c9abc6fa67c6efd8
#
_cell.length_a   1.000
_cell.length_b   1.000
_cell.length_c   1.000
_cell.angle_alpha   90.00
_cell.angle_beta   90.00
_cell.angle_gamma   90.00
#
_symmetry.space_group_name_H-M   'P 1'
#
loop_
_entity.id
_entity.type
_entity.pdbx_description
1 polymer ?
#
loop_
_entity_poly.entity_id
_entity_poly.type
_entity_poly.pdbx_seq_one_letter_code
_entity_poly.pdbx_strand_id
1 'polypeptide(L)'
;MCGITGFISSTNVVETSDYYDAHLLIKHRGPEDEGFVGYDGNLLKLYKGNDTIRHFYDLPHINSVKYCKCLIGHRRLAIIDLSWQGHQPLVDAGGRYAMAYNGEIFNYIELREELSKEGVLFDSQTDSEVVFKAIIKWGNHAFNKFNGMWALAFFDKCKNELILSRDRFGIKPLYYAVKDGVLYFASEQKFILKFAPIRFHIDKESAKAYLKNCHINHDANTLWEEIKEILPAHFAIFKDGRITFGKYWNFCPSLRQWND
;
A
#
# COMPACT_ATOMS: atom_id res chain seq x y z
N MET A 1 -3.14 13.74 -1.35
CA MET A 1 -2.66 12.37 -1.72
C MET A 1 -2.99 11.43 -0.59
N CYS A 2 -3.52 10.26 -0.90
CA CYS A 2 -3.84 9.26 0.12
C CYS A 2 -2.59 8.76 0.88
N GLY A 3 -2.81 8.08 1.99
CA GLY A 3 -1.75 7.49 2.81
C GLY A 3 -2.05 6.03 3.14
N ILE A 4 -1.02 5.20 3.10
CA ILE A 4 -1.08 3.78 3.45
C ILE A 4 -0.17 3.54 4.64
N THR A 5 -0.59 2.71 5.57
CA THR A 5 0.23 2.20 6.68
C THR A 5 -0.07 0.73 6.89
N GLY A 6 0.85 -0.01 7.46
CA GLY A 6 0.56 -1.38 7.84
C GLY A 6 1.76 -2.20 8.26
N PHE A 7 1.44 -3.43 8.62
CA PHE A 7 2.42 -4.48 8.85
C PHE A 7 1.83 -5.86 8.55
N ILE A 8 2.70 -6.82 8.35
CA ILE A 8 2.37 -8.24 8.32
C ILE A 8 3.45 -9.04 9.04
N SER A 9 3.03 -9.98 9.87
CA SER A 9 3.90 -10.93 10.54
C SER A 9 3.74 -12.33 9.98
N SER A 10 4.86 -12.97 9.69
CA SER A 10 4.91 -14.37 9.28
C SER A 10 4.88 -15.34 10.45
N THR A 11 5.20 -14.88 11.65
CA THR A 11 5.38 -15.72 12.85
C THR A 11 4.29 -15.48 13.88
N ASN A 12 4.48 -14.50 14.73
CA ASN A 12 3.61 -14.23 15.87
C ASN A 12 2.67 -13.05 15.56
N VAL A 13 1.68 -12.87 16.41
CA VAL A 13 0.87 -11.64 16.41
C VAL A 13 1.72 -10.46 16.88
N VAL A 14 1.46 -9.29 16.32
CA VAL A 14 2.11 -8.02 16.69
C VAL A 14 1.15 -7.24 17.60
N GLU A 15 1.70 -6.63 18.64
CA GLU A 15 0.98 -5.69 19.49
C GLU A 15 0.69 -4.39 18.72
N THR A 16 -0.53 -3.87 18.86
CA THR A 16 -1.05 -2.74 18.06
C THR A 16 -1.36 -1.50 18.87
N SER A 17 -0.96 -1.44 20.16
CA SER A 17 -1.27 -0.32 21.05
C SER A 17 -0.91 1.05 20.48
N ASP A 18 0.27 1.17 19.85
CA ASP A 18 0.77 2.43 19.27
C ASP A 18 0.44 2.60 17.77
N TYR A 19 -0.27 1.65 17.16
CA TYR A 19 -0.51 1.67 15.71
C TYR A 19 -1.33 2.89 15.29
N TYR A 20 -2.41 3.18 16.01
CA TYR A 20 -3.29 4.29 15.64
C TYR A 20 -2.58 5.65 15.80
N ASP A 21 -1.82 5.85 16.86
CA ASP A 21 -1.03 7.07 17.06
C ASP A 21 0.01 7.27 15.96
N ALA A 22 0.65 6.18 15.54
CA ALA A 22 1.58 6.22 14.42
C ALA A 22 0.86 6.51 13.08
N HIS A 23 -0.34 5.93 12.86
CA HIS A 23 -1.16 6.19 11.68
C HIS A 23 -1.60 7.66 11.60
N LEU A 24 -1.92 8.29 12.71
CA LEU A 24 -2.29 9.71 12.77
C LEU A 24 -1.17 10.64 12.29
N LEU A 25 0.09 10.23 12.34
CA LEU A 25 1.20 11.03 11.81
C LEU A 25 1.07 11.31 10.30
N ILE A 26 0.35 10.46 9.56
CA ILE A 26 0.12 10.66 8.13
C ILE A 26 -1.28 11.22 7.79
N LYS A 27 -2.03 11.73 8.79
CA LYS A 27 -3.38 12.30 8.62
C LYS A 27 -3.44 13.41 7.55
N HIS A 28 -2.39 14.24 7.43
CA HIS A 28 -2.31 15.32 6.44
C HIS A 28 -2.36 14.82 4.99
N ARG A 29 -2.07 13.54 4.71
CA ARG A 29 -2.17 12.95 3.37
C ARG A 29 -3.61 12.69 2.94
N GLY A 30 -4.48 12.36 3.89
CA GLY A 30 -5.89 12.07 3.64
C GLY A 30 -6.72 12.42 4.86
N PRO A 31 -7.13 13.70 4.99
CA PRO A 31 -7.84 14.17 6.17
C PRO A 31 -9.34 13.80 6.18
N GLU A 32 -9.90 13.34 5.05
CA GLU A 32 -11.35 13.24 4.86
C GLU A 32 -11.94 11.93 5.35
N ASP A 33 -11.16 10.85 5.30
CA ASP A 33 -11.62 9.52 5.71
C ASP A 33 -10.44 8.64 6.10
N GLU A 34 -10.71 7.67 6.95
CA GLU A 34 -9.77 6.61 7.31
C GLU A 34 -10.48 5.28 7.51
N GLY A 35 -9.78 4.20 7.24
CA GLY A 35 -10.27 2.86 7.50
C GLY A 35 -9.13 1.89 7.73
N PHE A 36 -9.48 0.75 8.33
CA PHE A 36 -8.50 -0.28 8.68
C PHE A 36 -9.05 -1.67 8.41
N VAL A 37 -8.18 -2.59 8.04
CA VAL A 37 -8.47 -4.01 7.99
C VAL A 37 -7.41 -4.77 8.77
N GLY A 38 -7.85 -5.58 9.72
CA GLY A 38 -6.99 -6.45 10.53
C GLY A 38 -7.22 -7.92 10.22
N TYR A 39 -6.15 -8.71 10.25
CA TYR A 39 -6.16 -10.16 10.14
C TYR A 39 -5.63 -10.79 11.44
N ASP A 40 -6.50 -11.50 12.15
CA ASP A 40 -6.17 -12.14 13.44
C ASP A 40 -5.52 -13.53 13.30
N GLY A 41 -5.34 -14.02 12.07
CA GLY A 41 -4.90 -15.38 11.76
C GLY A 41 -6.02 -16.29 11.26
N ASN A 42 -7.27 -15.81 11.31
CA ASN A 42 -8.46 -16.53 10.84
C ASN A 42 -9.33 -15.68 9.91
N LEU A 43 -9.72 -14.48 10.34
CA LEU A 43 -10.66 -13.61 9.62
C LEU A 43 -10.08 -12.23 9.35
N LEU A 44 -10.47 -11.65 8.20
CA LEU A 44 -10.35 -10.23 7.93
C LEU A 44 -11.49 -9.48 8.60
N LYS A 45 -11.17 -8.42 9.36
CA LYS A 45 -12.16 -7.57 10.04
C LYS A 45 -11.87 -6.12 9.73
N LEU A 46 -12.92 -5.37 9.44
CA LEU A 46 -12.85 -3.93 9.23
C LEU A 46 -12.96 -3.18 10.55
N TYR A 47 -12.26 -2.06 10.65
CA TYR A 47 -12.26 -1.18 11.81
C TYR A 47 -12.30 0.28 11.37
N LYS A 48 -12.87 1.11 12.23
CA LYS A 48 -12.89 2.57 12.08
C LYS A 48 -11.83 3.25 12.94
N GLY A 49 -11.54 4.49 12.61
CA GLY A 49 -10.87 5.45 13.48
C GLY A 49 -11.77 6.64 13.79
N ASN A 50 -11.18 7.73 14.29
CA ASN A 50 -11.93 8.93 14.65
C ASN A 50 -12.41 9.74 13.44
N ASP A 51 -11.68 9.65 12.31
CA ASP A 51 -11.97 10.39 11.08
C ASP A 51 -12.69 9.51 10.03
N THR A 52 -13.15 8.32 10.39
CA THR A 52 -13.88 7.44 9.48
C THR A 52 -15.23 8.06 9.11
N ILE A 53 -15.62 8.00 7.83
CA ILE A 53 -16.88 8.55 7.36
C ILE A 53 -18.09 7.87 8.00
N ARG A 54 -19.20 8.61 8.12
CA ARG A 54 -20.40 8.22 8.87
C ARG A 54 -20.97 6.85 8.49
N HIS A 55 -20.88 6.47 7.23
CA HIS A 55 -21.39 5.19 6.72
C HIS A 55 -20.82 3.96 7.48
N PHE A 56 -19.61 4.08 8.03
CA PHE A 56 -18.89 3.00 8.72
C PHE A 56 -18.80 3.20 10.24
N TYR A 57 -19.63 4.07 10.84
CA TYR A 57 -19.55 4.34 12.29
C TYR A 57 -19.90 3.14 13.19
N ASP A 58 -20.61 2.14 12.67
CA ASP A 58 -20.95 0.92 13.43
C ASP A 58 -19.78 -0.07 13.55
N LEU A 59 -18.69 0.15 12.80
CA LEU A 59 -17.50 -0.67 12.92
C LEU A 59 -16.82 -0.46 14.29
N PRO A 60 -16.18 -1.52 14.84
CA PRO A 60 -15.38 -1.38 16.04
C PRO A 60 -14.20 -0.45 15.80
N HIS A 61 -13.81 0.32 16.82
CA HIS A 61 -12.66 1.23 16.71
C HIS A 61 -11.35 0.45 16.68
N ILE A 62 -10.37 0.91 15.89
CA ILE A 62 -9.07 0.25 15.72
C ILE A 62 -8.31 0.05 17.04
N ASN A 63 -8.48 0.92 18.02
CA ASN A 63 -7.89 0.78 19.35
C ASN A 63 -8.43 -0.43 20.15
N SER A 64 -9.52 -1.08 19.69
CA SER A 64 -10.00 -2.34 20.28
C SER A 64 -9.14 -3.55 19.90
N VAL A 65 -8.34 -3.44 18.85
CA VAL A 65 -7.40 -4.48 18.43
C VAL A 65 -6.17 -4.39 19.32
N LYS A 66 -5.85 -5.48 20.01
CA LYS A 66 -4.64 -5.55 20.83
C LYS A 66 -3.50 -6.26 20.13
N TYR A 67 -3.83 -7.28 19.36
CA TYR A 67 -2.87 -8.11 18.64
C TYR A 67 -3.46 -8.54 17.31
N CYS A 68 -2.67 -8.53 16.23
CA CYS A 68 -3.05 -9.16 14.97
C CYS A 68 -1.81 -9.60 14.16
N LYS A 69 -2.03 -10.40 13.13
CA LYS A 69 -0.96 -10.86 12.22
C LYS A 69 -0.70 -9.89 11.07
N CYS A 70 -1.75 -9.23 10.59
CA CYS A 70 -1.63 -8.21 9.55
C CYS A 70 -2.60 -7.09 9.87
N LEU A 71 -2.16 -5.86 9.68
CA LEU A 71 -3.01 -4.68 9.82
C LEU A 71 -2.65 -3.71 8.69
N ILE A 72 -3.67 -3.27 7.96
CA ILE A 72 -3.54 -2.30 6.86
C ILE A 72 -4.47 -1.13 7.18
N GLY A 73 -3.92 0.08 7.17
CA GLY A 73 -4.65 1.33 7.35
C GLY A 73 -4.55 2.21 6.11
N HIS A 74 -5.59 2.96 5.87
CA HIS A 74 -5.69 3.90 4.77
C HIS A 74 -6.17 5.28 5.25
N ARG A 75 -5.56 6.33 4.71
CA ARG A 75 -6.00 7.74 4.82
C ARG A 75 -6.43 8.21 3.45
N ARG A 76 -7.68 8.68 3.33
CA ARG A 76 -8.27 9.04 2.05
C ARG A 76 -8.27 10.54 1.83
N LEU A 77 -7.82 10.93 0.64
CA LEU A 77 -8.14 12.19 -0.02
C LEU A 77 -9.05 11.85 -1.19
N ALA A 78 -10.33 12.21 -1.11
CA ALA A 78 -11.32 11.91 -2.14
C ALA A 78 -11.15 12.88 -3.32
N ILE A 79 -10.97 12.35 -4.54
CA ILE A 79 -10.75 13.15 -5.76
C ILE A 79 -11.79 12.79 -6.83
N ILE A 80 -11.88 11.51 -7.22
CA ILE A 80 -12.77 11.04 -8.31
C ILE A 80 -14.17 10.76 -7.78
N ASP A 81 -14.27 10.00 -6.70
CA ASP A 81 -15.53 9.60 -6.07
C ASP A 81 -15.58 10.14 -4.64
N LEU A 82 -16.53 11.01 -4.36
CA LEU A 82 -16.73 11.59 -3.02
C LEU A 82 -17.66 10.74 -2.14
N SER A 83 -18.20 9.64 -2.69
CA SER A 83 -19.09 8.74 -1.95
C SER A 83 -18.33 7.81 -1.00
N TRP A 84 -19.10 7.09 -0.19
CA TRP A 84 -18.58 6.05 0.71
C TRP A 84 -17.97 4.85 -0.06
N GLN A 85 -18.30 4.66 -1.34
CA GLN A 85 -17.80 3.56 -2.17
C GLN A 85 -16.28 3.62 -2.41
N GLY A 86 -15.68 4.81 -2.27
CA GLY A 86 -14.23 4.98 -2.31
C GLY A 86 -13.52 4.75 -0.96
N HIS A 87 -14.24 4.30 0.08
CA HIS A 87 -13.63 3.95 1.38
C HIS A 87 -12.65 2.79 1.24
N GLN A 88 -11.55 2.86 1.96
CA GLN A 88 -10.50 1.84 1.94
C GLN A 88 -10.02 1.54 3.38
N PRO A 89 -9.43 0.33 3.61
CA PRO A 89 -9.06 -0.71 2.64
C PRO A 89 -10.26 -1.44 2.03
N LEU A 90 -10.12 -1.83 0.75
CA LEU A 90 -11.08 -2.70 0.08
C LEU A 90 -10.92 -4.13 0.56
N VAL A 91 -12.04 -4.85 0.72
CA VAL A 91 -12.07 -6.28 1.04
C VAL A 91 -13.03 -6.96 0.07
N ASP A 92 -12.66 -8.11 -0.48
CA ASP A 92 -13.56 -8.89 -1.34
C ASP A 92 -14.71 -9.52 -0.54
N ALA A 93 -15.81 -9.82 -1.21
CA ALA A 93 -17.00 -10.41 -0.59
C ALA A 93 -16.73 -11.76 0.12
N GLY A 94 -15.71 -12.50 -0.35
CA GLY A 94 -15.28 -13.76 0.26
C GLY A 94 -14.39 -13.57 1.50
N GLY A 95 -13.97 -12.35 1.82
CA GLY A 95 -13.07 -12.04 2.92
C GLY A 95 -11.70 -12.73 2.80
N ARG A 96 -11.22 -12.89 1.57
CA ARG A 96 -9.90 -13.46 1.28
C ARG A 96 -8.86 -12.40 1.02
N TYR A 97 -9.20 -11.36 0.28
CA TYR A 97 -8.29 -10.33 -0.16
C TYR A 97 -8.57 -8.99 0.52
N ALA A 98 -7.52 -8.24 0.79
CA ALA A 98 -7.63 -6.86 1.25
C ALA A 98 -6.62 -5.97 0.52
N MET A 99 -6.98 -4.72 0.23
CA MET A 99 -6.09 -3.77 -0.45
C MET A 99 -6.25 -2.36 0.08
N ALA A 100 -5.11 -1.69 0.34
CA ALA A 100 -5.01 -0.25 0.43
C ALA A 100 -4.24 0.30 -0.78
N TYR A 101 -4.76 1.36 -1.38
CA TYR A 101 -4.28 1.93 -2.61
C TYR A 101 -4.23 3.46 -2.53
N ASN A 102 -3.07 4.02 -2.85
CA ASN A 102 -2.84 5.45 -3.01
C ASN A 102 -2.41 5.70 -4.44
N GLY A 103 -3.33 6.06 -5.31
CA GLY A 103 -3.01 6.22 -6.73
C GLY A 103 -4.15 6.73 -7.57
N GLU A 104 -3.89 6.72 -8.87
CA GLU A 104 -4.84 6.99 -9.93
C GLU A 104 -4.41 6.21 -11.18
N ILE A 105 -5.28 5.32 -11.68
CA ILE A 105 -5.04 4.55 -12.90
C ILE A 105 -5.84 5.18 -14.04
N PHE A 106 -5.14 5.82 -14.96
CA PHE A 106 -5.75 6.62 -16.04
C PHE A 106 -6.53 5.78 -17.05
N ASN A 107 -6.10 4.54 -17.28
CA ASN A 107 -6.78 3.60 -18.20
C ASN A 107 -7.74 2.63 -17.48
N TYR A 108 -8.32 3.06 -16.35
CA TYR A 108 -9.21 2.20 -15.56
C TYR A 108 -10.49 1.81 -16.30
N ILE A 109 -10.96 2.65 -17.23
CA ILE A 109 -12.16 2.37 -18.03
C ILE A 109 -11.90 1.18 -18.96
N GLU A 110 -10.81 1.19 -19.71
CA GLU A 110 -10.39 0.12 -20.61
C GLU A 110 -10.14 -1.19 -19.88
N LEU A 111 -9.48 -1.10 -18.69
CA LEU A 111 -9.26 -2.28 -17.85
C LEU A 111 -10.56 -2.85 -17.29
N ARG A 112 -11.52 -2.00 -16.94
CA ARG A 112 -12.86 -2.41 -16.50
C ARG A 112 -13.58 -3.16 -17.61
N GLU A 113 -13.54 -2.66 -18.83
CA GLU A 113 -14.14 -3.34 -19.99
C GLU A 113 -13.49 -4.71 -20.25
N GLU A 114 -12.17 -4.80 -20.18
CA GLU A 114 -11.43 -6.06 -20.33
C GLU A 114 -11.85 -7.08 -19.25
N LEU A 115 -11.86 -6.66 -17.99
CA LEU A 115 -12.28 -7.49 -16.86
C LEU A 115 -13.74 -7.93 -16.96
N SER A 116 -14.64 -7.03 -17.42
CA SER A 116 -16.05 -7.35 -17.60
C SER A 116 -16.27 -8.40 -18.68
N LYS A 117 -15.51 -8.37 -19.78
CA LYS A 117 -15.51 -9.43 -20.81
C LYS A 117 -15.03 -10.78 -20.25
N GLU A 118 -14.19 -10.76 -19.22
CA GLU A 118 -13.74 -11.97 -18.50
C GLU A 118 -14.68 -12.38 -17.34
N GLY A 119 -15.87 -11.76 -17.25
CA GLY A 119 -16.91 -12.10 -16.28
C GLY A 119 -16.74 -11.46 -14.89
N VAL A 120 -15.89 -10.44 -14.73
CA VAL A 120 -15.74 -9.71 -13.47
C VAL A 120 -16.86 -8.68 -13.34
N LEU A 121 -17.56 -8.69 -12.20
CA LEU A 121 -18.60 -7.72 -11.85
C LEU A 121 -18.01 -6.59 -11.00
N PHE A 122 -18.59 -5.40 -11.08
CA PHE A 122 -18.17 -4.20 -10.35
C PHE A 122 -19.34 -3.60 -9.58
N ASP A 123 -19.05 -3.12 -8.36
CA ASP A 123 -20.04 -2.54 -7.45
C ASP A 123 -19.94 -1.01 -7.38
N SER A 124 -18.80 -0.43 -7.80
CA SER A 124 -18.54 1.01 -7.79
C SER A 124 -18.02 1.50 -9.16
N GLN A 125 -17.83 2.81 -9.28
CA GLN A 125 -17.21 3.43 -10.46
C GLN A 125 -15.75 3.82 -10.23
N THR A 126 -15.16 3.40 -9.10
CA THR A 126 -13.80 3.78 -8.71
C THR A 126 -12.73 3.04 -9.51
N ASP A 127 -11.61 3.70 -9.76
CA ASP A 127 -10.40 3.06 -10.29
C ASP A 127 -9.79 2.07 -9.28
N SER A 128 -9.92 2.35 -7.98
CA SER A 128 -9.41 1.48 -6.91
C SER A 128 -10.06 0.09 -6.93
N GLU A 129 -11.36 -0.01 -7.24
CA GLU A 129 -12.02 -1.31 -7.42
C GLU A 129 -11.49 -2.04 -8.66
N VAL A 130 -11.24 -1.32 -9.75
CA VAL A 130 -10.65 -1.90 -10.97
C VAL A 130 -9.26 -2.46 -10.67
N VAL A 131 -8.41 -1.71 -9.98
CA VAL A 131 -7.08 -2.16 -9.54
C VAL A 131 -7.20 -3.43 -8.68
N PHE A 132 -8.09 -3.43 -7.70
CA PHE A 132 -8.31 -4.55 -6.79
C PHE A 132 -8.71 -5.83 -7.54
N LYS A 133 -9.74 -5.72 -8.40
CA LYS A 133 -10.24 -6.85 -9.18
C LYS A 133 -9.24 -7.33 -10.25
N ALA A 134 -8.46 -6.40 -10.82
CA ALA A 134 -7.37 -6.74 -11.75
C ALA A 134 -6.29 -7.60 -11.09
N ILE A 135 -5.86 -7.24 -9.87
CA ILE A 135 -4.86 -8.02 -9.14
C ILE A 135 -5.41 -9.39 -8.74
N ILE A 136 -6.67 -9.48 -8.31
CA ILE A 136 -7.32 -10.77 -8.02
C ILE A 136 -7.34 -11.66 -9.28
N LYS A 137 -7.66 -11.11 -10.43
CA LYS A 137 -7.84 -11.85 -11.68
C LYS A 137 -6.52 -12.22 -12.37
N TRP A 138 -5.60 -11.25 -12.48
CA TRP A 138 -4.38 -11.39 -13.27
C TRP A 138 -3.10 -11.51 -12.42
N GLY A 139 -3.20 -11.41 -11.09
CA GLY A 139 -2.04 -11.42 -10.20
C GLY A 139 -1.08 -10.28 -10.51
N ASN A 140 0.22 -10.55 -10.43
CA ASN A 140 1.27 -9.57 -10.68
C ASN A 140 1.33 -9.08 -12.16
N HIS A 141 0.71 -9.80 -13.10
CA HIS A 141 0.61 -9.36 -14.50
C HIS A 141 -0.26 -8.10 -14.66
N ALA A 142 -1.13 -7.81 -13.69
CA ALA A 142 -1.94 -6.60 -13.68
C ALA A 142 -1.08 -5.32 -13.73
N PHE A 143 0.08 -5.31 -13.04
CA PHE A 143 0.95 -4.13 -12.97
C PHE A 143 1.47 -3.67 -14.34
N ASN A 144 1.68 -4.60 -15.28
CA ASN A 144 2.07 -4.26 -16.65
C ASN A 144 0.98 -3.53 -17.43
N LYS A 145 -0.29 -3.83 -17.11
CA LYS A 145 -1.45 -3.25 -17.78
C LYS A 145 -1.80 -1.85 -17.27
N PHE A 146 -1.40 -1.51 -16.05
CA PHE A 146 -1.71 -0.23 -15.44
C PHE A 146 -0.94 0.93 -16.09
N ASN A 147 -1.67 1.97 -16.45
CA ASN A 147 -1.14 3.26 -16.84
C ASN A 147 -1.59 4.30 -15.82
N GLY A 148 -0.66 4.80 -15.00
CA GLY A 148 -1.01 5.68 -13.91
C GLY A 148 0.11 5.82 -12.88
N MET A 149 -0.26 6.31 -11.71
CA MET A 149 0.61 6.50 -10.57
C MET A 149 0.02 5.81 -9.35
N TRP A 150 0.79 4.98 -8.67
CA TRP A 150 0.30 4.22 -7.52
C TRP A 150 1.36 3.78 -6.53
N ALA A 151 0.92 3.63 -5.30
CA ALA A 151 1.49 2.78 -4.28
C ALA A 151 0.36 1.94 -3.70
N LEU A 152 0.55 0.66 -3.52
CA LEU A 152 -0.48 -0.22 -2.97
C LEU A 152 0.12 -1.30 -2.06
N ALA A 153 -0.76 -1.78 -1.15
CA ALA A 153 -0.54 -2.96 -0.35
C ALA A 153 -1.73 -3.90 -0.56
N PHE A 154 -1.47 -5.10 -1.06
CA PHE A 154 -2.47 -6.12 -1.35
C PHE A 154 -2.17 -7.40 -0.56
N PHE A 155 -3.12 -7.85 0.23
CA PHE A 155 -2.99 -9.01 1.10
C PHE A 155 -3.89 -10.16 0.63
N ASP A 156 -3.32 -11.36 0.49
CA ASP A 156 -4.05 -12.63 0.28
C ASP A 156 -3.98 -13.47 1.57
N LYS A 157 -5.09 -13.52 2.30
CA LYS A 157 -5.22 -14.28 3.55
C LYS A 157 -4.90 -15.77 3.38
N CYS A 158 -5.33 -16.38 2.27
CA CYS A 158 -5.15 -17.81 2.06
C CYS A 158 -3.69 -18.20 1.82
N LYS A 159 -2.91 -17.29 1.24
CA LYS A 159 -1.47 -17.49 1.03
C LYS A 159 -0.63 -16.95 2.17
N ASN A 160 -1.21 -16.17 3.08
CA ASN A 160 -0.52 -15.33 4.08
C ASN A 160 0.57 -14.49 3.41
N GLU A 161 0.21 -13.80 2.34
CA GLU A 161 1.12 -13.10 1.44
C GLU A 161 0.70 -11.65 1.28
N LEU A 162 1.65 -10.72 1.43
CA LEU A 162 1.45 -9.30 1.16
C LEU A 162 2.27 -8.88 -0.05
N ILE A 163 1.62 -8.22 -0.99
CA ILE A 163 2.25 -7.60 -2.15
C ILE A 163 2.27 -6.09 -1.93
N LEU A 164 3.45 -5.49 -2.01
CA LEU A 164 3.64 -4.04 -2.13
C LEU A 164 4.00 -3.74 -3.58
N SER A 165 3.37 -2.75 -4.20
CA SER A 165 3.72 -2.34 -5.58
C SER A 165 3.76 -0.83 -5.70
N ARG A 166 4.67 -0.35 -6.56
CA ARG A 166 4.87 1.08 -6.83
C ARG A 166 4.88 1.33 -8.33
N ASP A 167 4.37 2.48 -8.75
CA ASP A 167 4.25 2.87 -10.15
C ASP A 167 5.59 2.97 -10.90
N ARG A 168 5.50 3.08 -12.25
CA ARG A 168 6.63 3.05 -13.18
C ARG A 168 7.71 4.07 -12.88
N PHE A 169 7.32 5.25 -12.36
CA PHE A 169 8.22 6.38 -12.11
C PHE A 169 8.40 6.69 -10.62
N GLY A 170 7.75 5.91 -9.72
CA GLY A 170 7.83 6.11 -8.28
C GLY A 170 7.17 7.41 -7.81
N ILE A 171 6.10 7.86 -8.49
CA ILE A 171 5.40 9.10 -8.16
C ILE A 171 4.75 9.01 -6.78
N LYS A 172 4.17 7.85 -6.44
CA LYS A 172 3.63 7.63 -5.10
C LYS A 172 4.68 6.99 -4.21
N PRO A 173 4.92 7.52 -3.01
CA PRO A 173 5.93 6.97 -2.09
C PRO A 173 5.45 5.68 -1.42
N LEU A 174 6.38 4.74 -1.21
CA LEU A 174 6.13 3.51 -0.46
C LEU A 174 7.43 3.01 0.18
N TYR A 175 7.47 3.04 1.50
CA TYR A 175 8.60 2.65 2.33
C TYR A 175 8.31 1.36 3.09
N TYR A 176 9.37 0.62 3.41
CA TYR A 176 9.25 -0.59 4.22
C TYR A 176 10.48 -0.80 5.11
N ALA A 177 10.28 -1.59 6.16
CA ALA A 177 11.32 -2.15 7.00
C ALA A 177 10.96 -3.59 7.37
N VAL A 178 11.96 -4.45 7.54
CA VAL A 178 11.75 -5.85 7.96
C VAL A 178 12.56 -6.12 9.23
N LYS A 179 11.90 -6.68 10.24
CA LYS A 179 12.56 -7.14 11.46
C LYS A 179 11.83 -8.35 12.05
N ASP A 180 12.59 -9.34 12.45
CA ASP A 180 12.12 -10.52 13.20
C ASP A 180 10.89 -11.21 12.54
N GLY A 181 10.89 -11.30 11.18
CA GLY A 181 9.80 -11.90 10.43
C GLY A 181 8.55 -11.03 10.30
N VAL A 182 8.65 -9.74 10.62
CA VAL A 182 7.60 -8.73 10.43
C VAL A 182 8.03 -7.71 9.37
N LEU A 183 7.17 -7.49 8.39
CA LEU A 183 7.29 -6.39 7.43
C LEU A 183 6.41 -5.23 7.89
N TYR A 184 6.99 -4.05 8.03
CA TYR A 184 6.32 -2.76 8.27
C TYR A 184 6.35 -1.96 6.99
N PHE A 185 5.27 -1.26 6.64
CA PHE A 185 5.21 -0.46 5.42
C PHE A 185 4.34 0.79 5.59
N ALA A 186 4.71 1.85 4.86
CA ALA A 186 3.94 3.09 4.88
C ALA A 186 4.25 4.00 3.68
N SER A 187 3.32 4.92 3.41
CA SER A 187 3.56 6.04 2.49
C SER A 187 4.59 7.06 3.00
N GLU A 188 4.84 7.10 4.31
CA GLU A 188 5.85 7.98 4.94
C GLU A 188 6.61 7.26 6.04
N GLN A 189 7.93 7.49 6.09
CA GLN A 189 8.84 6.81 7.00
C GLN A 189 8.49 7.01 8.49
N LYS A 190 7.90 8.15 8.84
CA LYS A 190 7.57 8.49 10.24
C LYS A 190 6.59 7.53 10.90
N PHE A 191 5.70 6.85 10.14
CA PHE A 191 4.89 5.76 10.66
C PHE A 191 5.79 4.59 11.12
N ILE A 192 6.72 4.16 10.27
CA ILE A 192 7.63 3.05 10.56
C ILE A 192 8.51 3.40 11.77
N LEU A 193 9.07 4.61 11.79
CA LEU A 193 9.91 5.11 12.89
C LEU A 193 9.18 5.12 14.24
N LYS A 194 7.87 5.39 14.24
CA LYS A 194 7.05 5.46 15.44
C LYS A 194 6.56 4.09 15.90
N PHE A 195 6.13 3.23 14.94
CA PHE A 195 5.42 2.00 15.26
C PHE A 195 6.32 0.76 15.32
N ALA A 196 7.32 0.64 14.40
CA ALA A 196 8.15 -0.54 14.36
C ALA A 196 9.12 -0.59 15.56
N PRO A 197 9.24 -1.73 16.27
CA PRO A 197 10.15 -1.88 17.40
C PRO A 197 11.60 -2.09 16.91
N ILE A 198 12.08 -1.17 16.11
CA ILE A 198 13.40 -1.18 15.47
C ILE A 198 14.23 -0.05 16.06
N ARG A 199 15.49 -0.33 16.36
CA ARG A 199 16.46 0.74 16.64
C ARG A 199 16.98 1.25 15.30
N PHE A 200 16.65 2.48 14.97
CA PHE A 200 17.01 3.10 13.70
C PHE A 200 18.36 3.80 13.77
N HIS A 201 19.16 3.66 12.71
CA HIS A 201 20.46 4.29 12.56
C HIS A 201 20.46 5.15 11.30
N ILE A 202 21.18 6.27 11.35
CA ILE A 202 21.32 7.14 10.18
C ILE A 202 22.29 6.49 9.19
N ASP A 203 21.84 6.30 7.95
CA ASP A 203 22.68 5.93 6.82
C ASP A 203 23.59 7.11 6.46
N LYS A 204 24.87 6.99 6.81
CA LYS A 204 25.86 8.07 6.67
C LYS A 204 26.12 8.45 5.21
N GLU A 205 26.06 7.49 4.29
CA GLU A 205 26.31 7.77 2.87
C GLU A 205 25.11 8.48 2.25
N SER A 206 23.88 8.06 2.54
CA SER A 206 22.66 8.75 2.13
C SER A 206 22.59 10.18 2.72
N ALA A 207 22.93 10.34 4.00
CA ALA A 207 22.98 11.65 4.64
C ALA A 207 24.03 12.58 4.01
N LYS A 208 25.21 12.05 3.70
CA LYS A 208 26.29 12.77 3.01
C LYS A 208 25.91 13.16 1.58
N ALA A 209 25.28 12.25 0.82
CA ALA A 209 24.78 12.52 -0.53
C ALA A 209 23.72 13.61 -0.52
N TYR A 210 22.82 13.60 0.46
CA TYR A 210 21.82 14.64 0.65
C TYR A 210 22.44 16.00 0.95
N LEU A 211 23.34 16.08 1.93
CA LEU A 211 23.99 17.33 2.33
C LEU A 211 24.86 17.92 1.21
N LYS A 212 25.47 17.08 0.39
CA LYS A 212 26.42 17.52 -0.64
C LYS A 212 25.75 17.85 -1.97
N ASN A 213 24.72 17.11 -2.36
CA ASN A 213 24.15 17.15 -3.70
C ASN A 213 22.62 17.30 -3.71
N CYS A 214 21.98 17.44 -2.55
CA CYS A 214 20.51 17.40 -2.40
C CYS A 214 19.87 16.13 -3.01
N HIS A 215 20.63 15.03 -3.10
CA HIS A 215 20.13 13.76 -3.64
C HIS A 215 19.34 13.03 -2.59
N ILE A 216 18.06 12.72 -2.90
CA ILE A 216 17.17 11.89 -2.10
C ILE A 216 16.52 10.88 -3.04
N ASN A 217 16.39 9.64 -2.59
CA ASN A 217 15.60 8.60 -3.26
C ASN A 217 16.01 8.27 -4.71
N HIS A 218 17.28 8.20 -5.01
CA HIS A 218 17.80 7.74 -6.30
C HIS A 218 18.06 6.23 -6.35
N ASP A 219 18.05 5.58 -5.19
CA ASP A 219 18.10 4.11 -5.01
C ASP A 219 17.07 3.68 -3.95
N ALA A 220 17.13 2.43 -3.50
CA ALA A 220 16.23 1.94 -2.46
C ALA A 220 16.57 2.45 -1.05
N ASN A 221 17.71 3.14 -0.86
CA ASN A 221 18.15 3.60 0.44
C ASN A 221 17.41 4.88 0.86
N THR A 222 17.24 5.03 2.17
CA THR A 222 16.71 6.24 2.78
C THR A 222 17.75 6.83 3.73
N LEU A 223 17.39 7.88 4.47
CA LEU A 223 18.26 8.41 5.54
C LEU A 223 18.42 7.42 6.73
N TRP A 224 17.68 6.32 6.72
CA TRP A 224 17.71 5.30 7.76
C TRP A 224 18.20 3.97 7.19
N GLU A 225 19.16 3.33 7.84
CA GLU A 225 19.74 2.07 7.38
C GLU A 225 18.69 0.96 7.25
N GLU A 226 17.69 0.94 8.16
CA GLU A 226 16.68 -0.11 8.25
C GLU A 226 15.43 0.16 7.41
N ILE A 227 15.21 1.39 6.94
CA ILE A 227 14.07 1.74 6.10
C ILE A 227 14.51 1.81 4.65
N LYS A 228 13.82 1.08 3.81
CA LYS A 228 14.04 1.07 2.36
C LYS A 228 12.80 1.56 1.62
N GLU A 229 12.98 2.00 0.40
CA GLU A 229 11.91 2.38 -0.52
C GLU A 229 11.65 1.27 -1.54
N ILE A 230 10.39 1.02 -1.88
CA ILE A 230 10.07 0.19 -3.05
C ILE A 230 10.49 0.96 -4.30
N LEU A 231 11.37 0.37 -5.11
CA LEU A 231 11.87 1.02 -6.32
C LEU A 231 10.75 1.26 -7.35
N PRO A 232 10.88 2.32 -8.18
CA PRO A 232 9.98 2.53 -9.31
C PRO A 232 9.88 1.29 -10.22
N ALA A 233 8.68 1.00 -10.74
CA ALA A 233 8.40 -0.16 -11.60
C ALA A 233 8.63 -1.53 -10.93
N HIS A 234 8.62 -1.59 -9.58
CA HIS A 234 8.80 -2.84 -8.85
C HIS A 234 7.57 -3.18 -8.00
N PHE A 235 7.49 -4.45 -7.71
CA PHE A 235 6.67 -4.98 -6.62
C PHE A 235 7.54 -5.83 -5.69
N ALA A 236 7.11 -5.94 -4.44
CA ALA A 236 7.70 -6.81 -3.44
C ALA A 236 6.62 -7.78 -2.93
N ILE A 237 6.99 -9.04 -2.72
CA ILE A 237 6.15 -10.06 -2.12
C ILE A 237 6.78 -10.44 -0.78
N PHE A 238 6.02 -10.28 0.29
CA PHE A 238 6.40 -10.75 1.61
C PHE A 238 5.61 -12.01 1.95
N LYS A 239 6.33 -13.09 2.20
CA LYS A 239 5.78 -14.38 2.57
C LYS A 239 6.78 -15.15 3.41
N ASP A 240 6.31 -15.90 4.42
CA ASP A 240 7.14 -16.77 5.27
C ASP A 240 8.38 -16.04 5.84
N GLY A 241 8.24 -14.76 6.21
CA GLY A 241 9.30 -13.92 6.77
C GLY A 241 10.34 -13.42 5.77
N ARG A 242 10.14 -13.66 4.50
CA ARG A 242 11.06 -13.25 3.42
C ARG A 242 10.39 -12.25 2.49
N ILE A 243 11.17 -11.29 2.03
CA ILE A 243 10.76 -10.35 0.98
C ILE A 243 11.49 -10.67 -0.32
N THR A 244 10.73 -10.76 -1.41
CA THR A 244 11.26 -10.97 -2.76
C THR A 244 10.77 -9.86 -3.67
N PHE A 245 11.56 -9.48 -4.66
CA PHE A 245 11.26 -8.36 -5.54
C PHE A 245 11.08 -8.82 -6.97
N GLY A 246 10.14 -8.20 -7.68
CA GLY A 246 9.99 -8.33 -9.11
C GLY A 246 9.92 -6.96 -9.77
N LYS A 247 10.54 -6.83 -10.94
CA LYS A 247 10.44 -5.64 -11.78
C LYS A 247 9.42 -5.94 -12.87
N TYR A 248 8.35 -5.15 -12.97
CA TYR A 248 7.28 -5.39 -13.94
C TYR A 248 7.42 -4.52 -15.21
N TRP A 249 8.23 -3.45 -15.20
CA TRP A 249 8.39 -2.58 -16.35
C TRP A 249 9.82 -2.03 -16.46
N ASN A 250 10.30 -1.86 -17.71
CA ASN A 250 11.57 -1.22 -18.02
C ASN A 250 11.34 -0.04 -18.94
N PHE A 251 12.03 1.06 -18.69
CA PHE A 251 12.09 2.16 -19.63
C PHE A 251 12.98 1.76 -20.82
N CYS A 252 12.35 1.63 -21.99
CA CYS A 252 13.04 1.39 -23.26
C CYS A 252 12.71 2.55 -24.21
N PRO A 253 13.55 3.59 -24.29
CA PRO A 253 13.31 4.68 -25.20
C PRO A 253 13.45 4.20 -26.65
N SER A 254 12.39 4.31 -27.45
CA SER A 254 12.49 4.16 -28.89
C SER A 254 12.88 5.49 -29.50
N LEU A 255 14.05 5.57 -30.10
CA LEU A 255 14.42 6.71 -30.95
C LEU A 255 13.56 6.64 -32.21
N ARG A 256 12.45 7.36 -32.26
CA ARG A 256 11.81 7.67 -33.53
C ARG A 256 12.70 8.70 -34.22
N GLN A 257 13.27 8.33 -35.38
CA GLN A 257 13.79 9.34 -36.31
C GLN A 257 12.58 10.17 -36.77
N TRP A 258 12.54 11.42 -36.39
CA TRP A 258 11.66 12.39 -37.03
C TRP A 258 12.27 12.67 -38.40
N ASN A 259 11.67 12.16 -39.45
CA ASN A 259 11.97 12.65 -40.80
C ASN A 259 11.30 14.01 -40.92
N ASP A 260 12.10 15.06 -41.10
CA ASP A 260 11.64 16.41 -41.41
C ASP A 260 10.83 16.44 -42.73
#